data_f37065dfdb1bf4cb46ad34a10ef71ef6
#
_entry.id   f37065dfdb1bf4cb46ad34a10ef71ef6
#
_cell.length_a   1.000
_cell.length_b   1.000
_cell.length_c   1.000
_cell.angle_alpha   90.00
_cell.angle_beta   90.00
_cell.angle_gamma   90.00
#
_symmetry.space_group_name_H-M   'P 1'
#
loop_
_entity.id
_entity.type
_entity.pdbx_description
1 polymer ?
#
loop_
_entity_poly.entity_id
_entity_poly.type
_entity_poly.pdbx_seq_one_letter_code
_entity_poly.pdbx_strand_id
1 'polypeptide(L)'
;MTPFVALAPDKWTAEMIRRRIHDVGVSRTRQAVSTEFTEQRRMGTSRNSTVKIPTSILVLGIVSLLMDISSEMIHALLPLFLVGPLGASAVVVGIIEGLAESTALVVKVFSGALSDYLGKRKGLAVLGYALGALSKPLFALAPSAGLVLSARLIDRVGKGIRGAPRDALIADIAPASVRGAAFGLRQSLDTVGAFLGPLVAVALMLLWANDFRAVFWVAVIPGVLAVVLLIAGVREPRRDGVRTRRNPIQRSNLKRLTSPYWWVVGIGALFTLARFSEAFLVLRAEQAGIVLALVPLVMVAMNIIYALAAYPFGKLSDRANHKSLLAAGILVLVAADLVLATASDWRHVLVGVCLWGLHMGMTQGLLARMVADTTPADLRGTAFGFFNLVSGIAMLLASLLAGLLWDQAGPAMTFYAGAGFCLLALAAMLRKV
;
A
#
# COMPACT_ATOMS: atom_id res chain seq x y z
N MET A 1 25.21 27.63 -11.47
CA MET A 1 25.35 28.94 -10.82
C MET A 1 25.00 30.02 -11.85
N THR A 2 23.82 30.55 -11.76
CA THR A 2 23.46 31.85 -12.34
C THR A 2 22.36 32.44 -11.47
N PRO A 3 22.51 33.61 -10.88
CA PRO A 3 21.55 34.19 -9.97
C PRO A 3 20.41 34.84 -10.73
N PHE A 4 19.20 34.64 -10.29
CA PHE A 4 18.01 35.37 -10.71
C PHE A 4 18.13 36.80 -10.16
N VAL A 5 18.40 37.75 -11.03
CA VAL A 5 18.37 39.18 -10.74
C VAL A 5 16.90 39.60 -10.71
N ALA A 6 16.40 39.99 -9.55
CA ALA A 6 15.12 40.67 -9.41
C ALA A 6 15.28 42.09 -9.99
N LEU A 7 14.64 42.37 -11.12
CA LEU A 7 14.49 43.72 -11.68
C LEU A 7 13.53 44.51 -10.80
N ALA A 8 14.07 45.51 -10.12
CA ALA A 8 13.27 46.53 -9.47
C ALA A 8 12.57 47.37 -10.57
N PRO A 9 11.31 47.79 -10.37
CA PRO A 9 10.62 48.60 -11.38
C PRO A 9 11.27 49.98 -11.48
N ASP A 10 11.60 50.39 -12.73
CA ASP A 10 12.20 51.65 -13.08
C ASP A 10 11.36 52.82 -12.57
N LYS A 11 12.08 53.89 -12.13
CA LYS A 11 11.50 55.14 -11.63
C LYS A 11 10.51 55.80 -12.62
N TRP A 12 10.55 55.44 -13.89
CA TRP A 12 9.65 55.91 -14.94
C TRP A 12 8.25 55.32 -14.87
N THR A 13 8.09 54.10 -14.42
CA THR A 13 6.78 53.47 -14.25
C THR A 13 6.01 54.05 -13.05
N ALA A 14 6.71 54.41 -11.99
CA ALA A 14 6.10 55.04 -10.83
C ALA A 14 5.61 56.48 -11.11
N GLU A 15 6.34 57.23 -11.94
CA GLU A 15 6.00 58.60 -12.34
C GLU A 15 4.81 58.66 -13.32
N MET A 16 4.70 57.70 -14.24
CA MET A 16 3.57 57.56 -15.16
C MET A 16 2.28 57.15 -14.45
N ILE A 17 2.36 56.30 -13.45
CA ILE A 17 1.22 55.89 -12.63
C ILE A 17 0.74 57.08 -11.75
N ARG A 18 1.64 57.93 -11.24
CA ARG A 18 1.28 59.13 -10.46
C ARG A 18 0.55 60.17 -11.31
N ARG A 19 0.95 60.43 -12.53
CA ARG A 19 0.31 61.40 -13.45
C ARG A 19 -1.08 60.93 -13.92
N ARG A 20 -1.30 59.61 -14.08
CA ARG A 20 -2.61 59.08 -14.46
C ARG A 20 -3.64 59.05 -13.32
N ILE A 21 -3.20 59.10 -12.06
CA ILE A 21 -4.06 59.15 -10.89
C ILE A 21 -4.59 60.57 -10.60
N HIS A 22 -3.91 61.61 -11.13
CA HIS A 22 -4.29 63.01 -10.88
C HIS A 22 -5.40 63.52 -11.80
N ASP A 23 -5.67 62.88 -12.95
CA ASP A 23 -6.63 63.37 -13.96
C ASP A 23 -7.97 62.63 -13.99
N VAL A 24 -8.20 61.67 -13.09
CA VAL A 24 -9.50 61.00 -13.01
C VAL A 24 -10.06 61.15 -11.59
N GLY A 25 -11.14 61.94 -11.48
CA GLY A 25 -11.85 62.38 -10.28
C GLY A 25 -11.84 61.43 -9.07
N VAL A 26 -11.14 61.88 -8.05
CA VAL A 26 -10.76 61.14 -6.82
C VAL A 26 -11.93 60.76 -5.87
N SER A 27 -13.19 61.04 -6.19
CA SER A 27 -14.29 60.77 -5.27
C SER A 27 -15.04 59.43 -5.53
N ARG A 28 -15.09 58.94 -6.78
CA ARG A 28 -15.80 57.68 -7.08
C ARG A 28 -14.92 56.43 -6.93
N THR A 29 -13.61 56.56 -7.16
CA THR A 29 -12.66 55.42 -7.11
C THR A 29 -12.32 55.01 -5.67
N ARG A 30 -12.32 55.92 -4.69
CA ARG A 30 -12.11 55.60 -3.27
C ARG A 30 -13.25 54.81 -2.65
N GLN A 31 -14.48 55.05 -3.07
CA GLN A 31 -15.64 54.25 -2.56
C GLN A 31 -15.69 52.83 -3.19
N ALA A 32 -15.37 52.70 -4.48
CA ALA A 32 -15.32 51.40 -5.15
C ALA A 32 -14.21 50.50 -4.61
N VAL A 33 -12.99 51.03 -4.41
CA VAL A 33 -11.86 50.28 -3.84
C VAL A 33 -12.08 49.96 -2.36
N SER A 34 -12.74 50.85 -1.59
CA SER A 34 -13.08 50.57 -0.20
C SER A 34 -14.17 49.52 -0.05
N THR A 35 -15.15 49.47 -0.96
CA THR A 35 -16.17 48.43 -0.99
C THR A 35 -15.60 47.08 -1.44
N GLU A 36 -14.75 47.03 -2.44
CA GLU A 36 -14.06 45.82 -2.87
C GLU A 36 -13.13 45.23 -1.79
N PHE A 37 -12.35 46.10 -1.10
CA PHE A 37 -11.52 45.66 0.05
C PHE A 37 -12.35 45.23 1.25
N THR A 38 -13.52 45.82 1.47
CA THR A 38 -14.42 45.45 2.56
C THR A 38 -15.17 44.16 2.23
N GLU A 39 -15.55 43.92 0.96
CA GLU A 39 -16.10 42.67 0.50
C GLU A 39 -15.06 41.54 0.49
N GLN A 40 -13.82 41.78 0.05
CA GLN A 40 -12.74 40.80 0.18
C GLN A 40 -12.40 40.47 1.64
N ARG A 41 -12.43 41.45 2.54
CA ARG A 41 -12.30 41.19 4.00
C ARG A 41 -13.52 40.44 4.55
N ARG A 42 -14.72 40.71 4.11
CA ARG A 42 -15.93 39.94 4.49
C ARG A 42 -15.93 38.52 3.92
N MET A 43 -15.41 38.31 2.71
CA MET A 43 -15.20 36.96 2.15
C MET A 43 -14.03 36.22 2.81
N GLY A 44 -12.98 36.93 3.28
CA GLY A 44 -11.85 36.37 4.02
C GLY A 44 -12.14 36.04 5.50
N THR A 45 -13.23 36.54 6.08
CA THR A 45 -13.72 36.21 7.43
C THR A 45 -14.92 35.27 7.43
N SER A 46 -15.22 34.63 6.29
CA SER A 46 -16.10 33.49 6.30
C SER A 46 -15.51 32.41 7.20
N ARG A 47 -16.06 32.33 8.42
CA ARG A 47 -15.90 31.29 9.44
C ARG A 47 -15.07 30.12 8.92
N ASN A 48 -13.97 29.81 9.60
CA ASN A 48 -13.34 28.48 9.65
C ASN A 48 -14.42 27.45 10.01
N SER A 49 -15.34 27.17 9.10
CA SER A 49 -16.13 25.94 9.17
C SER A 49 -15.14 24.84 8.93
N THR A 50 -14.69 24.21 10.00
CA THR A 50 -13.95 22.95 9.91
C THR A 50 -14.78 22.02 9.04
N VAL A 51 -14.39 21.89 7.76
CA VAL A 51 -15.07 20.99 6.83
C VAL A 51 -14.92 19.58 7.40
N LYS A 52 -16.01 19.07 7.97
CA LYS A 52 -16.02 17.75 8.61
C LYS A 52 -15.86 16.67 7.52
N ILE A 53 -15.08 15.63 7.84
CA ILE A 53 -14.99 14.45 6.98
C ILE A 53 -16.40 13.83 6.88
N PRO A 54 -16.92 13.58 5.66
CA PRO A 54 -18.22 12.96 5.48
C PRO A 54 -18.32 11.59 6.14
N THR A 55 -19.46 11.28 6.75
CA THR A 55 -19.72 10.01 7.46
C THR A 55 -19.46 8.79 6.59
N SER A 56 -19.78 8.85 5.29
CA SER A 56 -19.48 7.75 4.34
C SER A 56 -17.99 7.44 4.23
N ILE A 57 -17.10 8.41 4.45
CA ILE A 57 -15.64 8.17 4.45
C ILE A 57 -15.21 7.45 5.73
N LEU A 58 -15.78 7.84 6.87
CA LEU A 58 -15.56 7.12 8.14
C LEU A 58 -16.04 5.67 8.02
N VAL A 59 -17.22 5.46 7.43
CA VAL A 59 -17.75 4.11 7.16
C VAL A 59 -16.79 3.31 6.26
N LEU A 60 -16.29 3.89 5.16
CA LEU A 60 -15.31 3.24 4.29
C LEU A 60 -14.02 2.88 5.03
N GLY A 61 -13.58 3.73 5.95
CA GLY A 61 -12.43 3.45 6.80
C GLY A 61 -12.68 2.28 7.76
N ILE A 62 -13.84 2.24 8.43
CA ILE A 62 -14.23 1.14 9.32
C ILE A 62 -14.42 -0.18 8.53
N VAL A 63 -14.98 -0.12 7.33
CA VAL A 63 -15.08 -1.29 6.42
C VAL A 63 -13.69 -1.85 6.12
N SER A 64 -12.72 -0.99 5.82
CA SER A 64 -11.34 -1.42 5.60
C SER A 64 -10.72 -2.02 6.86
N LEU A 65 -10.86 -1.36 8.00
CA LEU A 65 -10.41 -1.84 9.31
C LEU A 65 -10.93 -3.26 9.61
N LEU A 66 -12.24 -3.47 9.52
CA LEU A 66 -12.87 -4.77 9.79
C LEU A 66 -12.38 -5.87 8.84
N MET A 67 -12.26 -5.55 7.55
CA MET A 67 -11.78 -6.52 6.56
C MET A 67 -10.29 -6.83 6.77
N ASP A 68 -9.48 -5.86 7.19
CA ASP A 68 -8.07 -6.07 7.45
C ASP A 68 -7.88 -6.88 8.75
N ILE A 69 -8.65 -6.62 9.83
CA ILE A 69 -8.69 -7.51 11.01
C ILE A 69 -9.01 -8.94 10.57
N SER A 70 -10.08 -9.14 9.80
CA SER A 70 -10.50 -10.46 9.30
C SER A 70 -9.39 -11.17 8.50
N SER A 71 -8.74 -10.45 7.60
CA SER A 71 -7.72 -11.02 6.71
C SER A 71 -6.42 -11.30 7.45
N GLU A 72 -5.98 -10.39 8.32
CA GLU A 72 -4.72 -10.49 9.02
C GLU A 72 -4.75 -11.52 10.17
N MET A 73 -5.91 -11.79 10.77
CA MET A 73 -6.08 -12.92 11.69
C MET A 73 -5.70 -14.24 11.01
N ILE A 74 -6.14 -14.46 9.78
CA ILE A 74 -5.84 -15.66 9.00
C ILE A 74 -4.41 -15.61 8.48
N HIS A 75 -4.00 -14.50 7.88
CA HIS A 75 -2.69 -14.35 7.25
C HIS A 75 -1.53 -14.62 8.20
N ALA A 76 -1.61 -14.12 9.43
CA ALA A 76 -0.58 -14.31 10.44
C ALA A 76 -0.46 -15.77 10.93
N LEU A 77 -1.52 -16.59 10.79
CA LEU A 77 -1.54 -17.99 11.21
C LEU A 77 -1.41 -18.97 10.03
N LEU A 78 -1.66 -18.52 8.79
CA LEU A 78 -1.77 -19.39 7.63
C LEU A 78 -0.51 -20.22 7.34
N PRO A 79 0.72 -19.69 7.43
CA PRO A 79 1.94 -20.48 7.24
C PRO A 79 2.05 -21.60 8.27
N LEU A 80 1.71 -21.33 9.54
CA LEU A 80 1.72 -22.30 10.62
C LEU A 80 0.64 -23.38 10.43
N PHE A 81 -0.54 -22.99 9.97
CA PHE A 81 -1.63 -23.92 9.66
C PHE A 81 -1.28 -24.84 8.49
N LEU A 82 -0.59 -24.30 7.45
CA LEU A 82 -0.14 -25.11 6.31
C LEU A 82 0.91 -26.11 6.71
N VAL A 83 1.94 -25.70 7.46
CA VAL A 83 3.07 -26.59 7.80
C VAL A 83 2.69 -27.55 8.92
N GLY A 84 2.07 -27.08 10.00
CA GLY A 84 1.69 -27.92 11.15
C GLY A 84 0.51 -28.84 10.83
N PRO A 85 -0.76 -28.36 10.92
CA PRO A 85 -1.94 -29.20 10.76
C PRO A 85 -2.09 -29.87 9.39
N LEU A 86 -1.66 -29.22 8.29
CA LEU A 86 -1.81 -29.78 6.94
C LEU A 86 -0.55 -30.47 6.42
N GLY A 87 0.58 -30.44 7.14
CA GLY A 87 1.84 -31.09 6.76
C GLY A 87 2.43 -30.61 5.44
N ALA A 88 2.12 -29.37 5.03
CA ALA A 88 2.62 -28.81 3.78
C ALA A 88 4.11 -28.42 3.91
N SER A 89 4.87 -28.60 2.81
CA SER A 89 6.25 -28.12 2.76
C SER A 89 6.34 -26.60 2.59
N ALA A 90 7.51 -26.02 2.84
CA ALA A 90 7.74 -24.60 2.64
C ALA A 90 7.63 -24.18 1.16
N VAL A 91 7.90 -25.08 0.22
CA VAL A 91 7.62 -24.85 -1.21
C VAL A 91 6.13 -24.60 -1.44
N VAL A 92 5.25 -25.39 -0.82
CA VAL A 92 3.79 -25.22 -0.95
C VAL A 92 3.36 -23.88 -0.37
N VAL A 93 3.91 -23.48 0.80
CA VAL A 93 3.68 -22.12 1.37
C VAL A 93 4.12 -21.04 0.39
N GLY A 94 5.33 -21.17 -0.17
CA GLY A 94 5.87 -20.22 -1.15
C GLY A 94 5.01 -20.09 -2.42
N ILE A 95 4.49 -21.21 -2.94
CA ILE A 95 3.57 -21.23 -4.09
C ILE A 95 2.26 -20.53 -3.73
N ILE A 96 1.63 -20.87 -2.61
CA ILE A 96 0.35 -20.30 -2.19
C ILE A 96 0.47 -18.79 -1.99
N GLU A 97 1.47 -18.34 -1.26
CA GLU A 97 1.68 -16.92 -0.99
C GLU A 97 2.12 -16.15 -2.24
N GLY A 98 3.04 -16.71 -3.02
CA GLY A 98 3.50 -16.10 -4.27
C GLY A 98 2.39 -15.92 -5.30
N LEU A 99 1.57 -16.96 -5.53
CA LEU A 99 0.39 -16.87 -6.39
C LEU A 99 -0.64 -15.87 -5.86
N ALA A 100 -0.85 -15.86 -4.55
CA ALA A 100 -1.80 -14.96 -3.92
C ALA A 100 -1.42 -13.48 -4.11
N GLU A 101 -0.21 -13.10 -3.74
CA GLU A 101 0.25 -11.71 -3.86
C GLU A 101 0.35 -11.27 -5.32
N SER A 102 0.84 -12.13 -6.20
CA SER A 102 0.85 -11.89 -7.65
C SER A 102 -0.56 -11.64 -8.19
N THR A 103 -1.53 -12.47 -7.80
CA THR A 103 -2.93 -12.33 -8.20
C THR A 103 -3.51 -10.99 -7.77
N ALA A 104 -3.27 -10.55 -6.53
CA ALA A 104 -3.75 -9.25 -6.05
C ALA A 104 -3.20 -8.08 -6.87
N LEU A 105 -1.90 -8.11 -7.20
CA LEU A 105 -1.24 -7.08 -8.01
C LEU A 105 -1.78 -7.05 -9.44
N VAL A 106 -1.96 -8.21 -10.07
CA VAL A 106 -2.48 -8.32 -11.44
C VAL A 106 -3.93 -7.85 -11.51
N VAL A 107 -4.80 -8.35 -10.62
CA VAL A 107 -6.23 -7.99 -10.59
C VAL A 107 -6.42 -6.50 -10.33
N LYS A 108 -5.60 -5.89 -9.47
CA LYS A 108 -5.65 -4.46 -9.16
C LYS A 108 -5.48 -3.59 -10.41
N VAL A 109 -4.64 -4.00 -11.37
CA VAL A 109 -4.43 -3.29 -12.64
C VAL A 109 -5.73 -3.19 -13.43
N PHE A 110 -6.46 -4.30 -13.52
CA PHE A 110 -7.70 -4.37 -14.30
C PHE A 110 -8.89 -3.74 -13.57
N SER A 111 -8.94 -3.83 -12.25
CA SER A 111 -10.08 -3.35 -11.45
C SER A 111 -10.25 -1.83 -11.53
N GLY A 112 -9.16 -1.07 -11.58
CA GLY A 112 -9.20 0.38 -11.78
C GLY A 112 -9.83 0.76 -13.11
N ALA A 113 -9.35 0.14 -14.20
CA ALA A 113 -9.87 0.35 -15.54
C ALA A 113 -11.34 -0.05 -15.65
N LEU A 114 -11.72 -1.19 -15.07
CA LEU A 114 -13.10 -1.68 -15.05
C LEU A 114 -14.02 -0.74 -14.24
N SER A 115 -13.55 -0.23 -13.12
CA SER A 115 -14.26 0.73 -12.27
C SER A 115 -14.61 2.01 -13.02
N ASP A 116 -13.64 2.55 -13.77
CA ASP A 116 -13.84 3.76 -14.58
C ASP A 116 -14.76 3.49 -15.79
N TYR A 117 -14.67 2.31 -16.39
CA TYR A 117 -15.52 1.90 -17.50
C TYR A 117 -16.97 1.71 -17.08
N LEU A 118 -17.24 1.00 -15.98
CA LEU A 118 -18.57 0.71 -15.48
C LEU A 118 -19.22 1.94 -14.81
N GLY A 119 -18.41 2.82 -14.21
CA GLY A 119 -18.88 3.97 -13.44
C GLY A 119 -19.68 3.61 -12.19
N LYS A 120 -19.69 2.33 -11.79
CA LYS A 120 -20.35 1.78 -10.60
C LYS A 120 -19.29 1.33 -9.58
N ARG A 121 -18.76 2.26 -8.83
CA ARG A 121 -17.64 2.01 -7.91
C ARG A 121 -18.05 1.22 -6.68
N LYS A 122 -19.21 1.54 -6.09
CA LYS A 122 -19.72 0.83 -4.92
C LYS A 122 -19.97 -0.64 -5.22
N GLY A 123 -20.58 -0.98 -6.36
CA GLY A 123 -20.88 -2.36 -6.73
C GLY A 123 -19.61 -3.22 -6.84
N LEU A 124 -18.55 -2.70 -7.47
CA LEU A 124 -17.25 -3.39 -7.55
C LEU A 124 -16.57 -3.52 -6.18
N ALA A 125 -16.63 -2.47 -5.35
CA ALA A 125 -16.11 -2.54 -3.99
C ALA A 125 -16.85 -3.62 -3.20
N VAL A 126 -18.20 -3.65 -3.21
CA VAL A 126 -19.00 -4.67 -2.53
C VAL A 126 -18.63 -6.07 -3.01
N LEU A 127 -18.50 -6.29 -4.33
CA LEU A 127 -18.07 -7.58 -4.89
C LEU A 127 -16.70 -8.00 -4.33
N GLY A 128 -15.72 -7.11 -4.32
CA GLY A 128 -14.38 -7.42 -3.80
C GLY A 128 -14.36 -7.70 -2.31
N TYR A 129 -15.13 -6.96 -1.50
CA TYR A 129 -15.28 -7.24 -0.07
C TYR A 129 -16.06 -8.53 0.19
N ALA A 130 -17.10 -8.83 -0.59
CA ALA A 130 -17.87 -10.06 -0.48
C ALA A 130 -17.01 -11.29 -0.81
N LEU A 131 -16.21 -11.27 -1.87
CA LEU A 131 -15.24 -12.34 -2.18
C LEU A 131 -14.26 -12.55 -1.03
N GLY A 132 -13.73 -11.46 -0.44
CA GLY A 132 -12.88 -11.53 0.75
C GLY A 132 -13.59 -12.17 1.94
N ALA A 133 -14.84 -11.81 2.23
CA ALA A 133 -15.61 -12.41 3.33
C ALA A 133 -15.96 -13.89 3.07
N LEU A 134 -16.35 -14.23 1.84
CA LEU A 134 -16.68 -15.59 1.43
C LEU A 134 -15.49 -16.55 1.46
N SER A 135 -14.27 -16.05 1.31
CA SER A 135 -13.05 -16.86 1.41
C SER A 135 -12.79 -17.34 2.84
N LYS A 136 -13.25 -16.63 3.87
CA LYS A 136 -12.91 -16.93 5.28
C LYS A 136 -13.45 -18.31 5.76
N PRO A 137 -14.72 -18.67 5.52
CA PRO A 137 -15.20 -20.02 5.81
C PRO A 137 -14.41 -21.12 5.10
N LEU A 138 -13.92 -20.87 3.89
CA LEU A 138 -13.12 -21.84 3.13
C LEU A 138 -11.80 -22.16 3.83
N PHE A 139 -11.14 -21.18 4.46
CA PHE A 139 -9.95 -21.42 5.27
C PHE A 139 -10.27 -22.29 6.50
N ALA A 140 -11.36 -21.98 7.21
CA ALA A 140 -11.76 -22.74 8.39
C ALA A 140 -12.12 -24.19 8.07
N LEU A 141 -12.72 -24.44 6.92
CA LEU A 141 -13.13 -25.75 6.44
C LEU A 141 -12.02 -26.50 5.69
N ALA A 142 -10.88 -25.90 5.39
CA ALA A 142 -9.86 -26.48 4.52
C ALA A 142 -9.24 -27.77 5.09
N PRO A 143 -9.41 -28.93 4.43
CA PRO A 143 -8.78 -30.19 4.80
C PRO A 143 -7.42 -30.36 4.12
N SER A 144 -7.05 -29.49 3.17
CA SER A 144 -5.84 -29.62 2.36
C SER A 144 -5.29 -28.28 1.91
N ALA A 145 -4.01 -28.23 1.60
CA ALA A 145 -3.34 -27.06 1.02
C ALA A 145 -3.98 -26.57 -0.30
N GLY A 146 -4.58 -27.47 -1.09
CA GLY A 146 -5.28 -27.11 -2.33
C GLY A 146 -6.53 -26.26 -2.09
N LEU A 147 -7.34 -26.55 -1.06
CA LEU A 147 -8.48 -25.70 -0.72
C LEU A 147 -8.01 -24.38 -0.08
N VAL A 148 -6.92 -24.40 0.70
CA VAL A 148 -6.29 -23.18 1.21
C VAL A 148 -5.84 -22.28 0.06
N LEU A 149 -5.18 -22.82 -0.98
CA LEU A 149 -4.82 -22.08 -2.18
C LEU A 149 -6.04 -21.43 -2.84
N SER A 150 -7.12 -22.20 -3.01
CA SER A 150 -8.36 -21.69 -3.62
C SER A 150 -8.96 -20.54 -2.80
N ALA A 151 -9.06 -20.72 -1.47
CA ALA A 151 -9.52 -19.68 -0.57
C ALA A 151 -8.64 -18.42 -0.63
N ARG A 152 -7.32 -18.61 -0.66
CA ARG A 152 -6.34 -17.52 -0.74
C ARG A 152 -6.45 -16.76 -2.06
N LEU A 153 -6.60 -17.45 -3.19
CA LEU A 153 -6.81 -16.82 -4.49
C LEU A 153 -8.11 -16.00 -4.54
N ILE A 154 -9.21 -16.54 -4.02
CA ILE A 154 -10.50 -15.83 -3.93
C ILE A 154 -10.35 -14.56 -3.08
N ASP A 155 -9.69 -14.65 -1.92
CA ASP A 155 -9.40 -13.47 -1.08
C ASP A 155 -8.58 -12.42 -1.82
N ARG A 156 -7.53 -12.82 -2.54
CA ARG A 156 -6.63 -11.92 -3.27
C ARG A 156 -7.27 -11.29 -4.51
N VAL A 157 -8.10 -12.03 -5.23
CA VAL A 157 -8.97 -11.49 -6.29
C VAL A 157 -9.89 -10.43 -5.68
N GLY A 158 -10.53 -10.73 -4.56
CA GLY A 158 -11.37 -9.76 -3.82
C GLY A 158 -10.58 -8.50 -3.43
N LYS A 159 -9.38 -8.65 -2.88
CA LYS A 159 -8.48 -7.53 -2.52
C LYS A 159 -8.11 -6.69 -3.75
N GLY A 160 -7.76 -7.35 -4.87
CA GLY A 160 -7.44 -6.68 -6.11
C GLY A 160 -8.63 -5.89 -6.70
N ILE A 161 -9.83 -6.49 -6.68
CA ILE A 161 -11.05 -5.84 -7.18
C ILE A 161 -11.43 -4.63 -6.33
N ARG A 162 -11.41 -4.72 -4.98
CA ARG A 162 -11.92 -3.66 -4.11
C ARG A 162 -11.03 -2.42 -4.01
N GLY A 163 -9.71 -2.57 -4.20
CA GLY A 163 -8.74 -1.52 -3.90
C GLY A 163 -8.97 -0.22 -4.66
N ALA A 164 -8.92 -0.28 -5.99
CA ALA A 164 -9.08 0.91 -6.83
C ALA A 164 -10.50 1.54 -6.77
N PRO A 165 -11.61 0.77 -6.81
CA PRO A 165 -12.96 1.33 -6.65
C PRO A 165 -13.19 2.00 -5.29
N ARG A 166 -12.67 1.44 -4.19
CA ARG A 166 -12.75 2.02 -2.86
C ARG A 166 -12.04 3.38 -2.80
N ASP A 167 -10.81 3.44 -3.28
CA ASP A 167 -10.01 4.66 -3.27
C ASP A 167 -10.64 5.75 -4.15
N ALA A 168 -11.23 5.33 -5.27
CA ALA A 168 -11.99 6.20 -6.15
C ALA A 168 -13.30 6.73 -5.51
N LEU A 169 -14.01 5.90 -4.71
CA LEU A 169 -15.17 6.36 -3.93
C LEU A 169 -14.78 7.43 -2.92
N ILE A 170 -13.66 7.24 -2.21
CA ILE A 170 -13.14 8.25 -1.26
C ILE A 170 -12.85 9.56 -2.00
N ALA A 171 -12.19 9.51 -3.16
CA ALA A 171 -11.90 10.69 -3.97
C ALA A 171 -13.15 11.43 -4.46
N ASP A 172 -14.26 10.69 -4.75
CA ASP A 172 -15.52 11.27 -5.21
C ASP A 172 -16.34 11.88 -4.07
N ILE A 173 -16.31 11.26 -2.88
CA ILE A 173 -17.10 11.70 -1.72
C ILE A 173 -16.40 12.84 -0.98
N ALA A 174 -15.05 12.83 -0.93
CA ALA A 174 -14.27 13.80 -0.18
C ALA A 174 -14.20 15.15 -0.89
N PRO A 175 -14.66 16.26 -0.26
CA PRO A 175 -14.37 17.61 -0.72
C PRO A 175 -12.85 17.80 -0.91
N ALA A 176 -12.45 18.61 -1.90
CA ALA A 176 -11.04 18.84 -2.22
C ALA A 176 -10.20 19.28 -1.00
N SER A 177 -10.80 20.10 -0.12
CA SER A 177 -10.15 20.64 1.10
C SER A 177 -9.82 19.59 2.17
N VAL A 178 -10.50 18.42 2.19
CA VAL A 178 -10.30 17.35 3.19
C VAL A 178 -9.93 16.01 2.56
N ARG A 179 -9.65 15.98 1.26
CA ARG A 179 -9.34 14.72 0.54
C ARG A 179 -8.09 14.03 1.10
N GLY A 180 -7.04 14.79 1.40
CA GLY A 180 -5.83 14.26 2.02
C GLY A 180 -6.13 13.63 3.40
N ALA A 181 -6.93 14.31 4.23
CA ALA A 181 -7.35 13.80 5.54
C ALA A 181 -8.21 12.53 5.41
N ALA A 182 -9.07 12.44 4.37
CA ALA A 182 -9.89 11.27 4.11
C ALA A 182 -9.04 10.03 3.76
N PHE A 183 -8.05 10.17 2.89
CA PHE A 183 -7.10 9.09 2.58
C PHE A 183 -6.22 8.74 3.79
N GLY A 184 -5.77 9.74 4.55
CA GLY A 184 -5.00 9.54 5.79
C GLY A 184 -5.80 8.75 6.82
N LEU A 185 -7.07 9.10 7.07
CA LEU A 185 -7.95 8.36 7.97
C LEU A 185 -8.12 6.90 7.54
N ARG A 186 -8.39 6.66 6.25
CA ARG A 186 -8.48 5.30 5.73
C ARG A 186 -7.19 4.52 5.95
N GLN A 187 -6.04 5.11 5.62
CA GLN A 187 -4.74 4.45 5.77
C GLN A 187 -4.42 4.13 7.24
N SER A 188 -4.77 5.05 8.15
CA SER A 188 -4.60 4.81 9.60
C SER A 188 -5.46 3.65 10.08
N LEU A 189 -6.71 3.55 9.60
CA LEU A 189 -7.62 2.45 9.95
C LEU A 189 -7.16 1.11 9.34
N ASP A 190 -6.63 1.09 8.11
CA ASP A 190 -5.98 -0.08 7.52
C ASP A 190 -4.80 -0.55 8.41
N THR A 191 -3.94 0.38 8.85
CA THR A 191 -2.79 0.07 9.72
C THR A 191 -3.23 -0.48 11.09
N VAL A 192 -4.28 0.11 11.68
CA VAL A 192 -4.88 -0.41 12.93
C VAL A 192 -5.42 -1.82 12.71
N GLY A 193 -6.06 -2.10 11.58
CA GLY A 193 -6.54 -3.46 11.22
C GLY A 193 -5.40 -4.48 11.07
N ALA A 194 -4.33 -4.09 10.40
CA ALA A 194 -3.14 -4.92 10.22
C ALA A 194 -2.43 -5.25 11.54
N PHE A 195 -2.56 -4.37 12.53
CA PHE A 195 -2.04 -4.59 13.87
C PHE A 195 -2.99 -5.42 14.75
N LEU A 196 -4.29 -5.09 14.76
CA LEU A 196 -5.28 -5.76 15.60
C LEU A 196 -5.55 -7.20 15.15
N GLY A 197 -5.51 -7.48 13.84
CA GLY A 197 -5.76 -8.82 13.32
C GLY A 197 -4.87 -9.89 13.96
N PRO A 198 -3.54 -9.80 13.86
CA PRO A 198 -2.62 -10.75 14.50
C PRO A 198 -2.75 -10.77 16.04
N LEU A 199 -3.02 -9.62 16.70
CA LEU A 199 -3.23 -9.59 18.15
C LEU A 199 -4.47 -10.38 18.57
N VAL A 200 -5.58 -10.22 17.86
CA VAL A 200 -6.81 -11.01 18.10
C VAL A 200 -6.53 -12.48 17.84
N ALA A 201 -5.80 -12.80 16.78
CA ALA A 201 -5.41 -14.20 16.50
C ALA A 201 -4.60 -14.80 17.66
N VAL A 202 -3.61 -14.07 18.20
CA VAL A 202 -2.84 -14.53 19.39
C VAL A 202 -3.74 -14.76 20.58
N ALA A 203 -4.61 -13.81 20.90
CA ALA A 203 -5.52 -13.92 22.05
C ALA A 203 -6.44 -15.17 21.93
N LEU A 204 -6.97 -15.41 20.73
CA LEU A 204 -7.84 -16.57 20.49
C LEU A 204 -7.07 -17.90 20.47
N MET A 205 -5.84 -17.91 19.92
CA MET A 205 -4.96 -19.10 19.97
C MET A 205 -4.63 -19.50 21.42
N LEU A 206 -4.36 -18.52 22.29
CA LEU A 206 -4.14 -18.75 23.71
C LEU A 206 -5.41 -19.24 24.41
N LEU A 207 -6.56 -18.63 24.07
CA LEU A 207 -7.85 -18.98 24.69
C LEU A 207 -8.32 -20.38 24.31
N TRP A 208 -8.09 -20.82 23.06
CA TRP A 208 -8.58 -22.09 22.52
C TRP A 208 -7.49 -23.12 22.25
N ALA A 209 -6.42 -23.10 23.04
CA ALA A 209 -5.34 -24.10 23.00
C ALA A 209 -4.83 -24.40 21.58
N ASN A 210 -4.57 -23.35 20.79
CA ASN A 210 -4.05 -23.41 19.42
C ASN A 210 -5.03 -23.97 18.37
N ASP A 211 -6.34 -23.79 18.53
CA ASP A 211 -7.32 -24.15 17.50
C ASP A 211 -7.37 -23.12 16.37
N PHE A 212 -6.60 -23.36 15.31
CA PHE A 212 -6.56 -22.53 14.11
C PHE A 212 -7.94 -22.35 13.46
N ARG A 213 -8.74 -23.43 13.39
CA ARG A 213 -10.03 -23.42 12.70
C ARG A 213 -11.04 -22.55 13.42
N ALA A 214 -11.06 -22.63 14.76
CA ALA A 214 -11.89 -21.76 15.58
C ALA A 214 -11.54 -20.28 15.36
N VAL A 215 -10.23 -19.92 15.31
CA VAL A 215 -9.78 -18.55 14.99
C VAL A 215 -10.24 -18.13 13.59
N PHE A 216 -10.13 -19.01 12.59
CA PHE A 216 -10.58 -18.71 11.22
C PHE A 216 -12.09 -18.51 11.13
N TRP A 217 -12.90 -19.24 11.93
CA TRP A 217 -14.33 -18.97 12.04
C TRP A 217 -14.64 -17.62 12.64
N VAL A 218 -13.91 -17.17 13.66
CA VAL A 218 -14.08 -15.81 14.22
C VAL A 218 -13.73 -14.74 13.19
N ALA A 219 -12.74 -14.97 12.33
CA ALA A 219 -12.37 -14.04 11.28
C ALA A 219 -13.50 -13.79 10.25
N VAL A 220 -14.48 -14.71 10.15
CA VAL A 220 -15.68 -14.50 9.30
C VAL A 220 -16.50 -13.31 9.79
N ILE A 221 -16.59 -13.11 11.11
CA ILE A 221 -17.45 -12.08 11.72
C ILE A 221 -17.07 -10.66 11.22
N PRO A 222 -15.85 -10.17 11.43
CA PRO A 222 -15.48 -8.84 10.92
C PRO A 222 -15.52 -8.77 9.39
N GLY A 223 -15.25 -9.87 8.66
CA GLY A 223 -15.37 -9.91 7.21
C GLY A 223 -16.81 -9.66 6.73
N VAL A 224 -17.79 -10.34 7.31
CA VAL A 224 -19.21 -10.16 6.99
C VAL A 224 -19.69 -8.77 7.42
N LEU A 225 -19.32 -8.32 8.62
CA LEU A 225 -19.66 -6.97 9.10
C LEU A 225 -19.15 -5.89 8.16
N ALA A 226 -17.95 -6.04 7.60
CA ALA A 226 -17.41 -5.11 6.62
C ALA A 226 -18.31 -5.00 5.37
N VAL A 227 -18.79 -6.14 4.85
CA VAL A 227 -19.68 -6.16 3.68
C VAL A 227 -21.03 -5.51 4.00
N VAL A 228 -21.66 -5.88 5.12
CA VAL A 228 -22.94 -5.32 5.55
C VAL A 228 -22.84 -3.81 5.74
N LEU A 229 -21.78 -3.36 6.43
CA LEU A 229 -21.57 -1.93 6.69
C LEU A 229 -21.32 -1.15 5.39
N LEU A 230 -20.61 -1.73 4.41
CA LEU A 230 -20.39 -1.11 3.10
C LEU A 230 -21.70 -0.95 2.34
N ILE A 231 -22.54 -1.99 2.33
CA ILE A 231 -23.83 -1.96 1.63
C ILE A 231 -24.77 -0.93 2.26
N ALA A 232 -24.89 -0.91 3.58
CA ALA A 232 -25.82 -0.07 4.32
C ALA A 232 -25.33 1.37 4.47
N GLY A 233 -24.03 1.57 4.74
CA GLY A 233 -23.50 2.86 5.20
C GLY A 233 -22.92 3.76 4.10
N VAL A 234 -22.63 3.23 2.91
CA VAL A 234 -22.04 4.00 1.82
C VAL A 234 -23.07 4.22 0.70
N ARG A 235 -23.26 5.47 0.30
CA ARG A 235 -24.07 5.82 -0.88
C ARG A 235 -23.16 6.15 -2.05
N GLU A 236 -23.48 5.64 -3.23
CA GLU A 236 -22.76 5.98 -4.46
C GLU A 236 -23.11 7.41 -4.87
N PRO A 237 -22.13 8.32 -5.02
CA PRO A 237 -22.41 9.67 -5.46
C PRO A 237 -22.93 9.66 -6.91
N ARG A 238 -23.98 10.47 -7.20
CA ARG A 238 -24.43 10.69 -8.56
C ARG A 238 -23.34 11.42 -9.34
N ARG A 239 -22.98 10.89 -10.48
CA ARG A 239 -22.02 11.51 -11.41
C ARG A 239 -22.78 12.06 -12.62
N ASP A 240 -22.90 13.36 -12.68
CA ASP A 240 -23.36 14.08 -13.86
C ASP A 240 -22.13 14.41 -14.72
N GLY A 241 -21.70 13.50 -15.59
CA GLY A 241 -20.53 13.77 -16.44
C GLY A 241 -20.31 12.76 -17.56
N VAL A 242 -19.82 13.26 -18.70
CA VAL A 242 -19.50 12.50 -19.90
C VAL A 242 -18.41 11.46 -19.60
N ARG A 243 -18.72 10.20 -19.79
CA ARG A 243 -17.77 9.07 -19.68
C ARG A 243 -16.78 9.15 -20.82
N THR A 244 -15.54 9.55 -20.54
CA THR A 244 -14.46 9.33 -21.50
C THR A 244 -14.08 7.84 -21.48
N ARG A 245 -14.65 7.09 -22.43
CA ARG A 245 -14.27 5.69 -22.69
C ARG A 245 -12.87 5.61 -23.30
N ARG A 246 -11.83 5.91 -22.54
CA ARG A 246 -10.46 5.63 -22.97
C ARG A 246 -10.08 4.24 -22.47
N ASN A 247 -9.70 3.36 -23.40
CA ASN A 247 -9.07 2.08 -23.03
C ASN A 247 -7.68 2.38 -22.45
N PRO A 248 -7.45 2.17 -21.15
CA PRO A 248 -6.18 2.56 -20.51
C PRO A 248 -5.01 1.65 -20.91
N ILE A 249 -5.28 0.46 -21.45
CA ILE A 249 -4.25 -0.52 -21.78
C ILE A 249 -4.13 -0.61 -23.31
N GLN A 250 -3.25 0.20 -23.89
CA GLN A 250 -2.88 0.12 -25.31
C GLN A 250 -1.39 -0.22 -25.44
N ARG A 251 -1.06 -1.21 -26.27
CA ARG A 251 0.34 -1.60 -26.54
C ARG A 251 1.19 -0.45 -27.08
N SER A 252 0.59 0.49 -27.81
CA SER A 252 1.24 1.70 -28.30
C SER A 252 1.76 2.61 -27.16
N ASN A 253 1.11 2.62 -26.00
CA ASN A 253 1.52 3.41 -24.85
C ASN A 253 2.82 2.88 -24.22
N LEU A 254 3.11 1.57 -24.29
CA LEU A 254 4.34 1.00 -23.76
C LEU A 254 5.59 1.50 -24.52
N LYS A 255 5.48 1.76 -25.82
CA LYS A 255 6.58 2.31 -26.63
C LYS A 255 6.93 3.76 -26.30
N ARG A 256 6.02 4.47 -25.63
CA ARG A 256 6.21 5.87 -25.21
C ARG A 256 6.88 5.99 -23.82
N LEU A 257 7.04 4.87 -23.10
CA LEU A 257 7.71 4.85 -21.81
C LEU A 257 9.23 4.97 -21.98
N THR A 258 9.82 5.82 -21.14
CA THR A 258 11.22 6.24 -21.27
C THR A 258 12.21 5.19 -20.73
N SER A 259 13.48 5.26 -21.13
CA SER A 259 14.54 4.41 -20.58
C SER A 259 14.68 4.53 -19.04
N PRO A 260 14.59 5.71 -18.41
CA PRO A 260 14.56 5.82 -16.94
C PRO A 260 13.43 5.03 -16.29
N TYR A 261 12.24 4.98 -16.90
CA TYR A 261 11.13 4.17 -16.37
C TYR A 261 11.49 2.68 -16.38
N TRP A 262 12.02 2.16 -17.49
CA TRP A 262 12.40 0.74 -17.60
C TRP A 262 13.50 0.35 -16.61
N TRP A 263 14.41 1.28 -16.34
CA TRP A 263 15.41 1.09 -15.29
C TRP A 263 14.76 0.97 -13.90
N VAL A 264 13.79 1.82 -13.57
CA VAL A 264 13.03 1.73 -12.30
C VAL A 264 12.28 0.39 -12.21
N VAL A 265 11.66 -0.07 -13.30
CA VAL A 265 11.00 -1.39 -13.36
C VAL A 265 11.99 -2.52 -13.11
N GLY A 266 13.16 -2.49 -13.73
CA GLY A 266 14.21 -3.50 -13.57
C GLY A 266 14.74 -3.57 -12.13
N ILE A 267 15.07 -2.41 -11.53
CA ILE A 267 15.50 -2.34 -10.12
C ILE A 267 14.36 -2.79 -9.19
N GLY A 268 13.13 -2.35 -9.44
CA GLY A 268 11.96 -2.78 -8.68
C GLY A 268 11.73 -4.28 -8.74
N ALA A 269 11.92 -4.91 -9.89
CA ALA A 269 11.83 -6.37 -10.05
C ALA A 269 12.91 -7.11 -9.25
N LEU A 270 14.19 -6.70 -9.38
CA LEU A 270 15.30 -7.28 -8.60
C LEU A 270 15.09 -7.11 -7.10
N PHE A 271 14.63 -5.95 -6.67
CA PHE A 271 14.33 -5.69 -5.27
C PHE A 271 13.13 -6.53 -4.79
N THR A 272 12.13 -6.76 -5.64
CA THR A 272 10.99 -7.63 -5.30
C THR A 272 11.43 -9.10 -5.20
N LEU A 273 12.41 -9.55 -5.98
CA LEU A 273 12.99 -10.90 -5.84
C LEU A 273 13.69 -11.10 -4.48
N ALA A 274 14.22 -10.03 -3.89
CA ALA A 274 14.79 -10.07 -2.54
C ALA A 274 13.71 -10.10 -1.44
N ARG A 275 12.49 -9.68 -1.75
CA ARG A 275 11.36 -9.56 -0.82
C ARG A 275 10.36 -10.69 -1.06
N PHE A 276 10.70 -11.90 -0.65
CA PHE A 276 9.76 -13.01 -0.64
C PHE A 276 8.64 -12.79 0.41
N SER A 277 7.65 -13.69 0.44
CA SER A 277 6.50 -13.56 1.34
C SER A 277 6.92 -13.48 2.82
N GLU A 278 6.25 -12.62 3.56
CA GLU A 278 6.38 -12.47 5.02
C GLU A 278 6.02 -13.77 5.78
N ALA A 279 5.38 -14.73 5.11
CA ALA A 279 5.13 -16.07 5.64
C ALA A 279 6.41 -16.78 6.12
N PHE A 280 7.54 -16.54 5.45
CA PHE A 280 8.84 -17.11 5.85
C PHE A 280 9.40 -16.51 7.14
N LEU A 281 9.03 -15.25 7.48
CA LEU A 281 9.33 -14.65 8.78
C LEU A 281 8.57 -15.37 9.91
N VAL A 282 7.30 -15.71 9.66
CA VAL A 282 6.45 -16.46 10.59
C VAL A 282 7.02 -17.86 10.81
N LEU A 283 7.38 -18.58 9.73
CA LEU A 283 8.00 -19.91 9.84
C LEU A 283 9.36 -19.84 10.55
N ARG A 284 10.17 -18.80 10.30
CA ARG A 284 11.46 -18.64 10.98
C ARG A 284 11.29 -18.39 12.48
N ALA A 285 10.27 -17.65 12.86
CA ALA A 285 9.93 -17.37 14.25
C ALA A 285 9.51 -18.63 15.01
N GLU A 286 8.70 -19.48 14.39
CA GLU A 286 8.30 -20.77 14.95
C GLU A 286 9.52 -21.69 15.17
N GLN A 287 10.39 -21.80 14.16
CA GLN A 287 11.64 -22.59 14.28
C GLN A 287 12.61 -22.08 15.35
N ALA A 288 12.60 -20.77 15.63
CA ALA A 288 13.43 -20.15 16.68
C ALA A 288 12.87 -20.38 18.10
N GLY A 289 11.81 -21.22 18.24
CA GLY A 289 11.26 -21.64 19.52
C GLY A 289 10.25 -20.66 20.12
N ILE A 290 9.69 -19.74 19.35
CA ILE A 290 8.55 -18.95 19.81
C ILE A 290 7.33 -19.87 19.98
N VAL A 291 6.66 -19.78 21.14
CA VAL A 291 5.42 -20.53 21.40
C VAL A 291 4.42 -20.27 20.28
N LEU A 292 3.82 -21.34 19.74
CA LEU A 292 2.98 -21.31 18.53
C LEU A 292 1.92 -20.20 18.54
N ALA A 293 1.22 -20.02 19.66
CA ALA A 293 0.21 -18.97 19.83
C ALA A 293 0.79 -17.54 19.75
N LEU A 294 2.08 -17.37 20.07
CA LEU A 294 2.75 -16.06 20.11
C LEU A 294 3.47 -15.73 18.80
N VAL A 295 3.65 -16.69 17.89
CA VAL A 295 4.36 -16.47 16.63
C VAL A 295 3.77 -15.29 15.83
N PRO A 296 2.45 -15.07 15.74
CA PRO A 296 1.91 -13.90 15.01
C PRO A 296 2.36 -12.53 15.55
N LEU A 297 2.92 -12.45 16.78
CA LEU A 297 3.47 -11.21 17.31
C LEU A 297 4.66 -10.67 16.49
N VAL A 298 5.34 -11.51 15.73
CA VAL A 298 6.40 -11.03 14.82
C VAL A 298 5.83 -10.13 13.74
N MET A 299 4.62 -10.42 13.23
CA MET A 299 3.91 -9.56 12.28
C MET A 299 3.49 -8.25 12.93
N VAL A 300 3.06 -8.30 14.20
CA VAL A 300 2.75 -7.10 14.99
C VAL A 300 3.98 -6.22 15.14
N ALA A 301 5.12 -6.78 15.55
CA ALA A 301 6.37 -6.05 15.71
C ALA A 301 6.83 -5.41 14.38
N MET A 302 6.79 -6.18 13.29
CA MET A 302 7.11 -5.69 11.95
C MET A 302 6.23 -4.50 11.56
N ASN A 303 4.92 -4.62 11.72
CA ASN A 303 3.95 -3.58 11.35
C ASN A 303 4.08 -2.31 12.23
N ILE A 304 4.43 -2.44 13.52
CA ILE A 304 4.72 -1.29 14.39
C ILE A 304 5.92 -0.52 13.84
N ILE A 305 7.04 -1.20 13.60
CA ILE A 305 8.25 -0.56 13.09
C ILE A 305 8.01 0.06 11.71
N TYR A 306 7.30 -0.65 10.82
CA TYR A 306 6.87 -0.13 9.53
C TYR A 306 6.07 1.17 9.67
N ALA A 307 5.05 1.19 10.54
CA ALA A 307 4.19 2.36 10.73
C ALA A 307 4.96 3.56 11.30
N LEU A 308 5.85 3.32 12.27
CA LEU A 308 6.71 4.35 12.86
C LEU A 308 7.73 4.91 11.85
N ALA A 309 8.25 4.08 10.96
CA ALA A 309 9.24 4.46 9.96
C ALA A 309 8.61 5.15 8.73
N ALA A 310 7.41 4.77 8.32
CA ALA A 310 6.80 5.21 7.07
C ALA A 310 6.68 6.74 6.96
N TYR A 311 6.22 7.42 8.02
CA TYR A 311 6.06 8.88 8.00
C TYR A 311 7.41 9.65 7.99
N PRO A 312 8.38 9.36 8.88
CA PRO A 312 9.68 10.04 8.85
C PRO A 312 10.42 9.87 7.52
N PHE A 313 10.45 8.64 7.00
CA PHE A 313 11.13 8.36 5.73
C PHE A 313 10.37 8.87 4.52
N GLY A 314 9.03 8.90 4.57
CA GLY A 314 8.21 9.59 3.59
C GLY A 314 8.56 11.08 3.50
N LYS A 315 8.66 11.79 4.63
CA LYS A 315 9.09 13.19 4.69
C LYS A 315 10.55 13.39 4.25
N LEU A 316 11.44 12.44 4.60
CA LEU A 316 12.83 12.47 4.18
C LEU A 316 12.95 12.33 2.66
N SER A 317 12.11 11.51 2.03
CA SER A 317 12.09 11.31 0.58
C SER A 317 11.76 12.59 -0.21
N ASP A 318 11.14 13.59 0.41
CA ASP A 318 10.88 14.89 -0.21
C ASP A 318 12.14 15.76 -0.34
N ARG A 319 13.17 15.47 0.47
CA ARG A 319 14.41 16.29 0.55
C ARG A 319 15.66 15.52 0.15
N ALA A 320 15.67 14.20 0.31
CA ALA A 320 16.82 13.36 0.02
C ALA A 320 16.80 12.84 -1.42
N ASN A 321 17.98 12.43 -1.91
CA ASN A 321 18.08 11.74 -3.20
C ASN A 321 17.40 10.37 -3.10
N HIS A 322 16.41 10.11 -3.98
CA HIS A 322 15.65 8.87 -4.00
C HIS A 322 16.52 7.61 -4.15
N LYS A 323 17.59 7.69 -4.95
CA LYS A 323 18.53 6.57 -5.13
C LYS A 323 19.27 6.25 -3.84
N SER A 324 19.77 7.28 -3.13
CA SER A 324 20.49 7.09 -1.86
C SER A 324 19.58 6.51 -0.77
N LEU A 325 18.33 6.98 -0.71
CA LEU A 325 17.35 6.48 0.25
C LEU A 325 16.94 5.04 -0.06
N LEU A 326 16.76 4.70 -1.35
CA LEU A 326 16.51 3.31 -1.78
C LEU A 326 17.69 2.40 -1.46
N ALA A 327 18.93 2.86 -1.73
CA ALA A 327 20.14 2.11 -1.38
C ALA A 327 20.25 1.84 0.14
N ALA A 328 19.96 2.85 0.96
CA ALA A 328 19.92 2.68 2.43
C ALA A 328 18.86 1.65 2.84
N GLY A 329 17.65 1.71 2.27
CA GLY A 329 16.60 0.73 2.54
C GLY A 329 16.96 -0.69 2.11
N ILE A 330 17.66 -0.85 0.96
CA ILE A 330 18.20 -2.15 0.51
C ILE A 330 19.24 -2.67 1.49
N LEU A 331 20.16 -1.82 1.98
CA LEU A 331 21.16 -2.22 2.97
C LEU A 331 20.54 -2.66 4.30
N VAL A 332 19.46 -2.00 4.73
CA VAL A 332 18.69 -2.43 5.91
C VAL A 332 18.07 -3.82 5.69
N LEU A 333 17.56 -4.10 4.47
CA LEU A 333 17.05 -5.43 4.14
C LEU A 333 18.17 -6.48 4.11
N VAL A 334 19.35 -6.18 3.58
CA VAL A 334 20.53 -7.07 3.67
C VAL A 334 20.84 -7.39 5.12
N ALA A 335 20.86 -6.38 6.00
CA ALA A 335 21.10 -6.60 7.42
C ALA A 335 19.99 -7.47 8.06
N ALA A 336 18.73 -7.23 7.72
CA ALA A 336 17.60 -8.04 8.19
C ALA A 336 17.77 -9.51 7.79
N ASP A 337 18.05 -9.77 6.51
CA ASP A 337 18.23 -11.11 5.97
C ASP A 337 19.42 -11.83 6.61
N LEU A 338 20.57 -11.15 6.80
CA LEU A 338 21.74 -11.73 7.46
C LEU A 338 21.45 -12.10 8.92
N VAL A 339 20.74 -11.23 9.65
CA VAL A 339 20.32 -11.52 11.04
C VAL A 339 19.37 -12.72 11.08
N LEU A 340 18.39 -12.78 10.16
CA LEU A 340 17.44 -13.90 10.08
C LEU A 340 18.10 -15.20 9.63
N ALA A 341 19.07 -15.15 8.72
CA ALA A 341 19.82 -16.32 8.30
C ALA A 341 20.61 -16.95 9.46
N THR A 342 21.25 -16.11 10.27
CA THR A 342 22.10 -16.54 11.39
C THR A 342 21.37 -16.64 12.73
N ALA A 343 20.05 -16.40 12.75
CA ALA A 343 19.26 -16.40 13.97
C ALA A 343 19.32 -17.76 14.68
N SER A 344 19.78 -17.78 15.92
CA SER A 344 19.84 -18.96 16.78
C SER A 344 18.69 -19.04 17.77
N ASP A 345 18.02 -17.93 18.06
CA ASP A 345 16.94 -17.81 19.01
C ASP A 345 15.89 -16.76 18.57
N TRP A 346 14.80 -16.67 19.29
CA TRP A 346 13.70 -15.77 19.01
C TRP A 346 14.08 -14.27 19.07
N ARG A 347 15.08 -13.88 19.85
CA ARG A 347 15.52 -12.48 19.98
C ARG A 347 16.17 -12.00 18.69
N HIS A 348 17.04 -12.84 18.10
CA HIS A 348 17.63 -12.55 16.80
C HIS A 348 16.56 -12.46 15.70
N VAL A 349 15.56 -13.37 15.72
CA VAL A 349 14.44 -13.28 14.78
C VAL A 349 13.68 -11.97 14.95
N LEU A 350 13.40 -11.54 16.18
CA LEU A 350 12.70 -10.29 16.43
C LEU A 350 13.48 -9.08 15.91
N VAL A 351 14.80 -9.04 16.10
CA VAL A 351 15.66 -7.98 15.54
C VAL A 351 15.58 -7.99 14.01
N GLY A 352 15.71 -9.16 13.37
CA GLY A 352 15.62 -9.27 11.92
C GLY A 352 14.27 -8.82 11.38
N VAL A 353 13.18 -9.19 12.04
CA VAL A 353 11.81 -8.78 11.71
C VAL A 353 11.60 -7.27 11.88
N CYS A 354 12.16 -6.66 12.93
CA CYS A 354 12.13 -5.21 13.11
C CYS A 354 12.91 -4.48 12.00
N LEU A 355 14.07 -4.98 11.59
CA LEU A 355 14.82 -4.46 10.45
C LEU A 355 14.02 -4.63 9.13
N TRP A 356 13.31 -5.75 8.97
CA TRP A 356 12.41 -5.96 7.84
C TRP A 356 11.29 -4.92 7.79
N GLY A 357 10.64 -4.63 8.92
CA GLY A 357 9.64 -3.56 9.03
C GLY A 357 10.22 -2.17 8.73
N LEU A 358 11.44 -1.88 9.21
CA LEU A 358 12.14 -0.63 8.96
C LEU A 358 12.40 -0.42 7.46
N HIS A 359 12.95 -1.43 6.76
CA HIS A 359 13.20 -1.33 5.32
C HIS A 359 11.91 -1.08 4.54
N MET A 360 10.80 -1.72 4.93
CA MET A 360 9.49 -1.50 4.30
C MET A 360 9.07 -0.02 4.42
N GLY A 361 9.19 0.57 5.62
CA GLY A 361 8.89 1.97 5.86
C GLY A 361 9.76 2.93 5.03
N MET A 362 11.02 2.55 4.78
CA MET A 362 11.95 3.33 3.95
C MET A 362 11.66 3.25 2.45
N THR A 363 11.16 2.12 1.93
CA THR A 363 11.20 1.82 0.49
C THR A 363 9.85 1.77 -0.20
N GLN A 364 8.76 1.44 0.51
CA GLN A 364 7.47 1.13 -0.10
C GLN A 364 6.85 2.30 -0.88
N GLY A 365 6.88 3.51 -0.34
CA GLY A 365 6.41 4.72 -1.03
C GLY A 365 7.38 5.23 -2.10
N LEU A 366 8.68 4.93 -1.94
CA LEU A 366 9.75 5.48 -2.77
C LEU A 366 9.73 4.91 -4.18
N LEU A 367 9.56 3.61 -4.35
CA LEU A 367 9.45 2.98 -5.68
C LEU A 367 8.24 3.52 -6.46
N ALA A 368 7.08 3.65 -5.81
CA ALA A 368 5.90 4.23 -6.43
C ALA A 368 6.15 5.67 -6.91
N ARG A 369 6.86 6.47 -6.11
CA ARG A 369 7.26 7.83 -6.48
C ARG A 369 8.20 7.84 -7.68
N MET A 370 9.24 6.99 -7.68
CA MET A 370 10.17 6.89 -8.81
C MET A 370 9.48 6.49 -10.13
N VAL A 371 8.47 5.61 -10.08
CA VAL A 371 7.62 5.28 -11.23
C VAL A 371 6.86 6.52 -11.69
N ALA A 372 6.26 7.29 -10.77
CA ALA A 372 5.50 8.51 -11.11
C ALA A 372 6.38 9.60 -11.72
N ASP A 373 7.60 9.79 -11.19
CA ASP A 373 8.55 10.82 -11.61
C ASP A 373 9.19 10.53 -12.98
N THR A 374 9.30 9.25 -13.34
CA THR A 374 9.88 8.81 -14.64
C THR A 374 8.84 8.63 -15.74
N THR A 375 7.55 8.89 -15.45
CA THR A 375 6.45 8.63 -16.37
C THR A 375 5.63 9.90 -16.67
N PRO A 376 5.32 10.19 -17.96
CA PRO A 376 4.39 11.24 -18.33
C PRO A 376 3.03 11.09 -17.65
N ALA A 377 2.38 12.20 -17.31
CA ALA A 377 1.14 12.21 -16.54
C ALA A 377 -0.01 11.42 -17.20
N ASP A 378 -0.07 11.45 -18.54
CA ASP A 378 -1.07 10.72 -19.36
C ASP A 378 -0.85 9.20 -19.40
N LEU A 379 0.36 8.72 -19.07
CA LEU A 379 0.75 7.30 -19.10
C LEU A 379 0.90 6.67 -17.71
N ARG A 380 0.72 7.42 -16.61
CA ARG A 380 0.90 6.90 -15.25
C ARG A 380 0.10 5.64 -14.96
N GLY A 381 -1.15 5.57 -15.41
CA GLY A 381 -1.97 4.36 -15.24
C GLY A 381 -1.36 3.12 -15.89
N THR A 382 -0.89 3.26 -17.14
CA THR A 382 -0.21 2.17 -17.88
C THR A 382 1.11 1.78 -17.21
N ALA A 383 1.89 2.76 -16.77
CA ALA A 383 3.18 2.54 -16.12
C ALA A 383 3.02 1.81 -14.77
N PHE A 384 2.12 2.25 -13.89
CA PHE A 384 1.84 1.54 -12.65
C PHE A 384 1.26 0.14 -12.89
N GLY A 385 0.42 -0.02 -13.92
CA GLY A 385 -0.12 -1.31 -14.32
C GLY A 385 1.00 -2.29 -14.69
N PHE A 386 1.91 -1.87 -15.55
CA PHE A 386 3.03 -2.72 -15.98
C PHE A 386 4.03 -2.97 -14.84
N PHE A 387 4.35 -1.96 -14.04
CA PHE A 387 5.20 -2.10 -12.84
C PHE A 387 4.61 -3.15 -11.88
N ASN A 388 3.31 -3.09 -11.58
CA ASN A 388 2.63 -4.05 -10.71
C ASN A 388 2.63 -5.47 -11.31
N LEU A 389 2.46 -5.60 -12.64
CA LEU A 389 2.53 -6.90 -13.32
C LEU A 389 3.92 -7.52 -13.17
N VAL A 390 4.98 -6.78 -13.45
CA VAL A 390 6.37 -7.24 -13.29
C VAL A 390 6.69 -7.57 -11.84
N SER A 391 6.27 -6.72 -10.90
CA SER A 391 6.43 -6.96 -9.46
C SER A 391 5.66 -8.20 -9.01
N GLY A 392 4.45 -8.45 -9.53
CA GLY A 392 3.68 -9.66 -9.24
C GLY A 392 4.41 -10.93 -9.69
N ILE A 393 4.94 -10.95 -10.91
CA ILE A 393 5.74 -12.08 -11.43
C ILE A 393 7.00 -12.27 -10.57
N ALA A 394 7.70 -11.19 -10.23
CA ALA A 394 8.89 -11.26 -9.39
C ALA A 394 8.56 -11.78 -7.98
N MET A 395 7.43 -11.39 -7.38
CA MET A 395 6.98 -11.86 -6.08
C MET A 395 6.65 -13.36 -6.09
N LEU A 396 6.00 -13.84 -7.16
CA LEU A 396 5.74 -15.28 -7.33
C LEU A 396 7.06 -16.07 -7.38
N LEU A 397 8.00 -15.61 -8.22
CA LEU A 397 9.31 -16.26 -8.35
C LEU A 397 10.11 -16.20 -7.04
N ALA A 398 10.09 -15.06 -6.35
CA ALA A 398 10.76 -14.88 -5.06
C ALA A 398 10.24 -15.87 -4.01
N SER A 399 8.92 -15.97 -3.86
CA SER A 399 8.31 -16.85 -2.84
C SER A 399 8.47 -18.34 -3.19
N LEU A 400 8.43 -18.70 -4.48
CA LEU A 400 8.73 -20.05 -4.94
C LEU A 400 10.19 -20.42 -4.65
N LEU A 401 11.15 -19.56 -5.00
CA LEU A 401 12.57 -19.77 -4.74
C LEU A 401 12.86 -19.84 -3.25
N ALA A 402 12.22 -18.99 -2.45
CA ALA A 402 12.34 -19.01 -0.99
C ALA A 402 11.91 -20.36 -0.42
N GLY A 403 10.77 -20.90 -0.86
CA GLY A 403 10.29 -22.21 -0.43
C GLY A 403 11.20 -23.35 -0.87
N LEU A 404 11.69 -23.32 -2.11
CA LEU A 404 12.63 -24.33 -2.62
C LEU A 404 13.95 -24.35 -1.83
N LEU A 405 14.52 -23.17 -1.57
CA LEU A 405 15.75 -23.05 -0.79
C LEU A 405 15.55 -23.50 0.66
N TRP A 406 14.37 -23.17 1.22
CA TRP A 406 14.01 -23.58 2.57
C TRP A 406 13.97 -25.10 2.72
N ASP A 407 13.28 -25.81 1.82
CA ASP A 407 13.14 -27.27 1.90
C ASP A 407 14.42 -28.02 1.51
N GLN A 408 15.22 -27.51 0.55
CA GLN A 408 16.39 -28.22 0.04
C GLN A 408 17.69 -27.88 0.75
N ALA A 409 17.88 -26.63 1.17
CA ALA A 409 19.14 -26.12 1.72
C ALA A 409 18.98 -25.51 3.13
N GLY A 410 17.76 -25.54 3.66
CA GLY A 410 17.42 -25.05 4.98
C GLY A 410 17.06 -23.55 5.03
N PRO A 411 16.44 -23.13 6.14
CA PRO A 411 15.88 -21.79 6.32
C PRO A 411 16.87 -20.65 6.10
N ALA A 412 18.11 -20.82 6.56
CA ALA A 412 19.17 -19.82 6.44
C ALA A 412 19.43 -19.43 4.97
N MET A 413 19.41 -20.42 4.06
CA MET A 413 19.70 -20.18 2.64
C MET A 413 18.64 -19.30 1.96
N THR A 414 17.39 -19.35 2.40
CA THR A 414 16.33 -18.46 1.93
C THR A 414 16.70 -17.00 2.17
N PHE A 415 17.15 -16.67 3.37
CA PHE A 415 17.55 -15.32 3.75
C PHE A 415 18.89 -14.91 3.11
N TYR A 416 19.87 -15.80 3.01
CA TYR A 416 21.11 -15.51 2.26
C TYR A 416 20.84 -15.20 0.79
N ALA A 417 19.91 -15.90 0.16
CA ALA A 417 19.50 -15.61 -1.21
C ALA A 417 18.81 -14.24 -1.33
N GLY A 418 17.96 -13.87 -0.35
CA GLY A 418 17.37 -12.54 -0.24
C GLY A 418 18.44 -11.45 -0.18
N ALA A 419 19.41 -11.59 0.73
CA ALA A 419 20.56 -10.68 0.82
C ALA A 419 21.35 -10.61 -0.50
N GLY A 420 21.55 -11.74 -1.18
CA GLY A 420 22.22 -11.81 -2.50
C GLY A 420 21.47 -11.01 -3.58
N PHE A 421 20.15 -11.16 -3.70
CA PHE A 421 19.34 -10.37 -4.63
C PHE A 421 19.36 -8.87 -4.29
N CYS A 422 19.36 -8.51 -3.00
CA CYS A 422 19.54 -7.15 -2.54
C CYS A 422 20.87 -6.55 -3.03
N LEU A 423 21.98 -7.29 -2.85
CA LEU A 423 23.30 -6.85 -3.30
C LEU A 423 23.37 -6.71 -4.83
N LEU A 424 22.72 -7.61 -5.60
CA LEU A 424 22.60 -7.48 -7.05
C LEU A 424 21.81 -6.23 -7.43
N ALA A 425 20.70 -5.93 -6.76
CA ALA A 425 19.92 -4.72 -6.98
C ALA A 425 20.76 -3.46 -6.69
N LEU A 426 21.52 -3.45 -5.60
CA LEU A 426 22.41 -2.35 -5.23
C LEU A 426 23.52 -2.16 -6.27
N ALA A 427 24.18 -3.24 -6.70
CA ALA A 427 25.20 -3.19 -7.75
C ALA A 427 24.66 -2.66 -9.09
N ALA A 428 23.43 -3.07 -9.47
CA ALA A 428 22.76 -2.57 -10.67
C ALA A 428 22.44 -1.05 -10.55
N MET A 429 22.12 -0.57 -9.36
CA MET A 429 21.90 0.86 -9.11
C MET A 429 23.19 1.68 -9.24
N LEU A 430 24.32 1.18 -8.78
CA LEU A 430 25.62 1.87 -8.79
C LEU A 430 26.24 1.92 -10.20
N ARG A 431 25.98 0.94 -11.05
CA ARG A 431 26.54 0.89 -12.43
C ARG A 431 25.94 1.92 -13.39
N LYS A 432 24.85 2.58 -13.05
CA LYS A 432 24.12 3.54 -13.90
C LYS A 432 24.17 4.97 -13.34
N VAL A 433 25.34 5.34 -12.79
CA VAL A 433 25.67 6.73 -12.44
C VAL A 433 26.37 7.42 -13.63
#